data_02e84408188a786cd81dc92503b6d984
#
_entry.id   02e84408188a786cd81dc92503b6d984
#
_cell.length_a   1.000
_cell.length_b   1.000
_cell.length_c   1.000
_cell.angle_alpha   90.00
_cell.angle_beta   90.00
_cell.angle_gamma   90.00
#
_symmetry.space_group_name_H-M   'P 1'
#
loop_
_entity.id
_entity.type
_entity.pdbx_description
1 polymer ?
#
loop_
_entity_poly.entity_id
_entity_poly.type
_entity_poly.pdbx_seq_one_letter_code
_entity_poly.pdbx_strand_id
1 'polypeptide(L)'
;MKTLVIVVHPDVENSVINKRWIAELDRYADKFDVHQLYKAYPEEKIDVLAEQKLIEQYNKIVFQFPFYWFSAPPLLKKWFDEVLTYGWAYGSKSGYKVGDKKIGLAITAGIDADEYTPHGIYKYTLQELTAPFELTFNYIRADYRSFYAYYGIERNSTEEWIEKSVPPYVAFLDAL
;
A
#
# COMPACT_ATOMS: atom_id res chain seq x y z
N MET A 1 10.84 -14.27 7.99
CA MET A 1 9.47 -14.30 7.38
C MET A 1 9.42 -13.14 6.39
N LYS A 2 8.92 -13.38 5.18
CA LYS A 2 8.85 -12.36 4.13
C LYS A 2 7.82 -11.26 4.43
N THR A 3 7.96 -10.12 3.78
CA THR A 3 6.95 -9.06 3.72
C THR A 3 6.07 -9.28 2.50
N LEU A 4 4.75 -9.25 2.68
CA LEU A 4 3.80 -9.24 1.57
C LEU A 4 3.60 -7.79 1.09
N VAL A 5 3.82 -7.55 -0.19
CA VAL A 5 3.54 -6.26 -0.84
C VAL A 5 2.32 -6.42 -1.74
N ILE A 6 1.19 -5.86 -1.31
CA ILE A 6 -0.06 -5.83 -2.07
C ILE A 6 -0.04 -4.60 -2.96
N VAL A 7 0.18 -4.81 -4.24
CA VAL A 7 0.22 -3.74 -5.24
C VAL A 7 -1.18 -3.51 -5.81
N VAL A 8 -1.68 -2.30 -5.65
CA VAL A 8 -3.00 -1.90 -6.10
C VAL A 8 -2.88 -0.78 -7.12
N HIS A 9 -2.56 -1.12 -8.35
CA HIS A 9 -2.43 -0.18 -9.46
C HIS A 9 -3.26 -0.65 -10.65
N PRO A 10 -4.23 0.13 -11.14
CA PRO A 10 -5.14 -0.30 -12.21
C PRO A 10 -4.43 -0.56 -13.54
N ASP A 11 -3.33 0.12 -13.79
CA ASP A 11 -2.51 -0.01 -15.01
C ASP A 11 -1.01 0.02 -14.66
N VAL A 12 -0.55 -1.04 -13.99
CA VAL A 12 0.83 -1.13 -13.51
C VAL A 12 1.84 -1.15 -14.64
N GLU A 13 1.48 -1.67 -15.80
CA GLU A 13 2.39 -1.79 -16.95
C GLU A 13 2.79 -0.41 -17.51
N ASN A 14 1.92 0.57 -17.42
CA ASN A 14 2.20 1.95 -17.79
C ASN A 14 2.62 2.84 -16.61
N SER A 15 2.70 2.27 -15.42
CA SER A 15 3.18 3.01 -14.25
C SER A 15 4.69 3.18 -14.27
N VAL A 16 5.15 4.39 -14.04
CA VAL A 16 6.58 4.73 -14.01
C VAL A 16 7.24 4.18 -12.74
N ILE A 17 6.71 4.51 -11.57
CA ILE A 17 7.34 4.18 -10.29
C ILE A 17 6.88 2.81 -9.77
N ASN A 18 5.58 2.53 -9.75
CA ASN A 18 5.10 1.25 -9.19
C ASN A 18 5.66 0.05 -9.93
N LYS A 19 5.76 0.11 -11.26
CA LYS A 19 6.39 -0.93 -12.08
C LYS A 19 7.87 -1.11 -11.72
N ARG A 20 8.61 0.01 -11.58
CA ARG A 20 10.04 -0.04 -11.22
C ARG A 20 10.25 -0.65 -9.82
N TRP A 21 9.39 -0.29 -8.86
CA TRP A 21 9.46 -0.87 -7.52
C TRP A 21 9.20 -2.38 -7.53
N ILE A 22 8.20 -2.86 -8.27
CA ILE A 22 7.94 -4.29 -8.42
C ILE A 22 9.17 -5.00 -9.00
N ALA A 23 9.76 -4.47 -10.08
CA ALA A 23 10.96 -5.04 -10.68
C ALA A 23 12.16 -5.10 -9.72
N GLU A 24 12.24 -4.15 -8.77
CA GLU A 24 13.25 -4.22 -7.71
C GLU A 24 12.97 -5.34 -6.72
N LEU A 25 11.71 -5.52 -6.30
CA LEU A 25 11.35 -6.57 -5.35
C LEU A 25 11.61 -7.98 -5.88
N ASP A 26 11.50 -8.19 -7.19
CA ASP A 26 11.83 -9.47 -7.84
C ASP A 26 13.30 -9.88 -7.62
N ARG A 27 14.19 -8.89 -7.39
CA ARG A 27 15.61 -9.13 -7.08
C ARG A 27 15.83 -9.61 -5.64
N TYR A 28 14.83 -9.44 -4.78
CA TYR A 28 14.82 -9.82 -3.36
C TYR A 28 13.66 -10.79 -3.05
N ALA A 29 13.45 -11.77 -3.93
CA ALA A 29 12.37 -12.74 -3.79
C ALA A 29 12.50 -13.64 -2.55
N ASP A 30 13.63 -13.63 -1.86
CA ASP A 30 13.81 -14.24 -0.54
C ASP A 30 13.23 -13.40 0.61
N LYS A 31 13.04 -12.08 0.40
CA LYS A 31 12.52 -11.14 1.40
C LYS A 31 11.08 -10.71 1.17
N PHE A 32 10.66 -10.60 -0.09
CA PHE A 32 9.38 -10.00 -0.48
C PHE A 32 8.57 -10.94 -1.35
N ASP A 33 7.26 -10.97 -1.11
CA ASP A 33 6.29 -11.58 -2.01
C ASP A 33 5.36 -10.46 -2.53
N VAL A 34 5.16 -10.42 -3.84
CA VAL A 34 4.36 -9.38 -4.51
C VAL A 34 3.01 -9.95 -4.93
N HIS A 35 1.92 -9.33 -4.48
CA HIS A 35 0.56 -9.65 -4.86
C HIS A 35 -0.09 -8.47 -5.60
N GLN A 36 -0.26 -8.59 -6.91
CA GLN A 36 -0.86 -7.56 -7.75
C GLN A 36 -2.37 -7.73 -7.78
N LEU A 37 -3.10 -6.87 -7.08
CA LEU A 37 -4.53 -7.05 -6.83
C LEU A 37 -5.38 -6.97 -8.12
N TYR A 38 -5.12 -6.00 -9.00
CA TYR A 38 -5.83 -5.89 -10.29
C TYR A 38 -5.50 -7.04 -11.26
N LYS A 39 -4.31 -7.64 -11.14
CA LYS A 39 -3.95 -8.82 -11.94
C LYS A 39 -4.63 -10.08 -11.40
N ALA A 40 -4.76 -10.20 -10.10
CA ALA A 40 -5.47 -11.31 -9.45
C ALA A 40 -6.99 -11.23 -9.70
N TYR A 41 -7.52 -10.02 -9.72
CA TYR A 41 -8.96 -9.75 -9.85
C TYR A 41 -9.26 -8.76 -10.99
N PRO A 42 -9.09 -9.16 -12.27
CA PRO A 42 -9.30 -8.26 -13.41
C PRO A 42 -10.77 -7.83 -13.58
N GLU A 43 -11.71 -8.62 -13.06
CA GLU A 43 -13.14 -8.28 -13.00
C GLU A 43 -13.55 -7.65 -11.67
N GLU A 44 -12.57 -7.33 -10.81
CA GLU A 44 -12.78 -6.78 -9.47
C GLU A 44 -13.69 -7.64 -8.56
N LYS A 45 -13.77 -8.95 -8.83
CA LYS A 45 -14.48 -9.93 -7.99
C LYS A 45 -13.46 -10.60 -7.06
N ILE A 46 -13.36 -10.09 -5.84
CA ILE A 46 -12.38 -10.54 -4.87
C ILE A 46 -12.78 -11.90 -4.27
N ASP A 47 -11.85 -12.86 -4.28
CA ASP A 47 -11.99 -14.08 -3.48
C ASP A 47 -11.57 -13.77 -2.03
N VAL A 48 -12.55 -13.44 -1.23
CA VAL A 48 -12.37 -13.03 0.17
C VAL A 48 -11.61 -14.08 0.98
N LEU A 49 -11.95 -15.35 0.81
CA LEU A 49 -11.30 -16.43 1.57
C LEU A 49 -9.86 -16.64 1.15
N ALA A 50 -9.55 -16.49 -0.15
CA ALA A 50 -8.19 -16.57 -0.64
C ALA A 50 -7.34 -15.41 -0.10
N GLU A 51 -7.86 -14.18 -0.11
CA GLU A 51 -7.18 -13.00 0.44
C GLU A 51 -6.94 -13.14 1.95
N GLN A 52 -7.94 -13.56 2.71
CA GLN A 52 -7.81 -13.80 4.14
C GLN A 52 -6.74 -14.83 4.46
N LYS A 53 -6.73 -15.96 3.75
CA LYS A 53 -5.69 -16.99 3.90
C LYS A 53 -4.30 -16.49 3.52
N LEU A 54 -4.20 -15.65 2.48
CA LEU A 54 -2.94 -15.01 2.10
C LEU A 54 -2.43 -14.12 3.23
N ILE A 55 -3.25 -13.22 3.74
CA ILE A 55 -2.91 -12.30 4.83
C ILE A 55 -2.46 -13.06 6.09
N GLU A 56 -3.09 -14.17 6.43
CA GLU A 56 -2.74 -14.96 7.62
C GLU A 56 -1.30 -15.49 7.59
N GLN A 57 -0.70 -15.66 6.41
CA GLN A 57 0.66 -16.21 6.26
C GLN A 57 1.77 -15.20 6.56
N TYR A 58 1.46 -13.89 6.65
CA TYR A 58 2.45 -12.84 6.79
C TYR A 58 2.26 -12.03 8.07
N ASN A 59 3.37 -11.58 8.67
CA ASN A 59 3.35 -10.67 9.82
C ASN A 59 3.66 -9.22 9.41
N LYS A 60 4.13 -9.02 8.16
CA LYS A 60 4.46 -7.72 7.59
C LYS A 60 3.74 -7.58 6.26
N ILE A 61 2.97 -6.50 6.11
CA ILE A 61 2.15 -6.24 4.93
C ILE A 61 2.34 -4.77 4.52
N VAL A 62 2.55 -4.54 3.24
CA VAL A 62 2.61 -3.19 2.68
C VAL A 62 1.57 -3.08 1.57
N PHE A 63 0.73 -2.07 1.64
CA PHE A 63 -0.13 -1.69 0.53
C PHE A 63 0.57 -0.64 -0.32
N GLN A 64 0.87 -1.00 -1.58
CA GLN A 64 1.53 -0.14 -2.54
C GLN A 64 0.52 0.35 -3.59
N PHE A 65 0.35 1.67 -3.70
CA PHE A 65 -0.66 2.23 -4.59
C PHE A 65 -0.38 3.68 -5.01
N PRO A 66 -0.94 4.14 -6.15
CA PRO A 66 -0.94 5.54 -6.52
C PRO A 66 -1.99 6.31 -5.71
N PHE A 67 -1.66 7.55 -5.34
CA PHE A 67 -2.54 8.40 -4.55
C PHE A 67 -3.59 9.07 -5.44
N TYR A 68 -4.70 8.38 -5.68
CA TYR A 68 -5.77 8.85 -6.53
C TYR A 68 -6.83 9.61 -5.73
N TRP A 69 -7.10 10.84 -6.16
CA TRP A 69 -8.13 11.69 -5.55
C TRP A 69 -8.02 11.76 -4.03
N PHE A 70 -6.80 12.02 -3.54
CA PHE A 70 -6.48 12.13 -2.10
C PHE A 70 -6.77 10.85 -1.30
N SER A 71 -6.80 9.71 -1.97
CA SER A 71 -7.09 8.40 -1.40
C SER A 71 -6.34 7.29 -2.18
N ALA A 72 -6.98 6.16 -2.40
CA ALA A 72 -6.44 4.99 -3.07
C ALA A 72 -7.30 4.61 -4.30
N PRO A 73 -6.78 3.74 -5.19
CA PRO A 73 -7.57 3.15 -6.25
C PRO A 73 -8.82 2.43 -5.71
N PRO A 74 -9.95 2.42 -6.44
CA PRO A 74 -11.22 1.87 -5.96
C PRO A 74 -11.11 0.43 -5.45
N LEU A 75 -10.32 -0.41 -6.12
CA LEU A 75 -10.17 -1.81 -5.73
C LEU A 75 -9.55 -1.98 -4.34
N LEU A 76 -8.71 -1.04 -3.87
CA LEU A 76 -8.18 -1.10 -2.50
C LEU A 76 -9.28 -0.83 -1.47
N LYS A 77 -10.14 0.17 -1.71
CA LYS A 77 -11.26 0.43 -0.81
C LYS A 77 -12.24 -0.76 -0.79
N LYS A 78 -12.54 -1.31 -1.97
CA LYS A 78 -13.36 -2.52 -2.09
C LYS A 78 -12.73 -3.70 -1.33
N TRP A 79 -11.41 -3.89 -1.45
CA TRP A 79 -10.69 -4.93 -0.72
C TRP A 79 -10.86 -4.75 0.81
N PHE A 80 -10.73 -3.54 1.34
CA PHE A 80 -10.98 -3.29 2.77
C PHE A 80 -12.41 -3.64 3.17
N ASP A 81 -13.39 -3.26 2.36
CA ASP A 81 -14.81 -3.48 2.68
C ASP A 81 -15.20 -4.96 2.64
N GLU A 82 -14.64 -5.72 1.70
CA GLU A 82 -15.01 -7.12 1.49
C GLU A 82 -14.14 -8.10 2.30
N VAL A 83 -12.83 -7.82 2.48
CA VAL A 83 -11.89 -8.74 3.12
C VAL A 83 -11.83 -8.56 4.63
N LEU A 84 -11.90 -7.30 5.14
CA LEU A 84 -11.84 -7.00 6.57
C LEU A 84 -13.22 -7.23 7.23
N THR A 85 -13.67 -8.47 7.23
CA THR A 85 -15.02 -8.84 7.68
C THR A 85 -15.14 -8.96 9.20
N TYR A 86 -16.39 -8.78 9.68
CA TYR A 86 -16.74 -9.15 11.04
C TYR A 86 -16.49 -10.64 11.28
N GLY A 87 -15.93 -10.96 12.45
CA GLY A 87 -15.61 -12.35 12.82
C GLY A 87 -14.21 -12.80 12.34
N TRP A 88 -13.59 -12.08 11.41
CA TRP A 88 -12.21 -12.34 10.99
C TRP A 88 -11.27 -11.18 11.37
N ALA A 89 -11.52 -9.97 10.89
CA ALA A 89 -10.69 -8.80 11.19
C ALA A 89 -11.08 -8.09 12.48
N TYR A 90 -12.35 -8.07 12.82
CA TYR A 90 -12.87 -7.35 13.99
C TYR A 90 -14.11 -8.04 14.59
N GLY A 91 -14.55 -7.53 15.75
CA GLY A 91 -15.75 -7.98 16.45
C GLY A 91 -15.45 -8.91 17.63
N SER A 92 -16.43 -9.11 18.52
CA SER A 92 -16.27 -9.81 19.80
C SER A 92 -15.93 -11.31 19.67
N LYS A 93 -16.25 -11.91 18.52
CA LYS A 93 -15.92 -13.31 18.23
C LYS A 93 -14.78 -13.44 17.20
N SER A 94 -14.19 -12.33 16.82
CA SER A 94 -13.05 -12.30 15.90
C SER A 94 -11.79 -12.79 16.60
N GLY A 95 -10.96 -13.55 15.87
CA GLY A 95 -9.60 -13.83 16.30
C GLY A 95 -8.64 -12.65 16.02
N TYR A 96 -9.14 -11.51 15.53
CA TYR A 96 -8.34 -10.38 15.08
C TYR A 96 -7.16 -10.84 14.23
N LYS A 97 -7.46 -11.57 13.14
CA LYS A 97 -6.46 -12.25 12.30
C LYS A 97 -5.42 -11.32 11.67
N VAL A 98 -5.73 -10.02 11.65
CA VAL A 98 -4.81 -8.95 11.22
C VAL A 98 -4.14 -8.26 12.43
N GLY A 99 -4.61 -8.54 13.63
CA GLY A 99 -4.05 -7.98 14.87
C GLY A 99 -2.56 -8.27 15.00
N ASP A 100 -1.82 -7.27 15.51
CA ASP A 100 -0.36 -7.29 15.70
C ASP A 100 0.48 -7.43 14.40
N LYS A 101 -0.14 -7.58 13.23
CA LYS A 101 0.61 -7.54 11.96
C LYS A 101 1.08 -6.12 11.70
N LYS A 102 2.35 -5.99 11.31
CA LYS A 102 2.93 -4.70 10.93
C LYS A 102 2.41 -4.31 9.55
N ILE A 103 1.81 -3.13 9.47
CA ILE A 103 1.26 -2.61 8.22
C ILE A 103 1.90 -1.27 7.87
N GLY A 104 2.31 -1.12 6.61
CA GLY A 104 2.78 0.13 6.04
C GLY A 104 2.10 0.45 4.71
N LEU A 105 2.23 1.71 4.28
CA LEU A 105 1.78 2.15 2.96
C LEU A 105 2.97 2.59 2.13
N ALA A 106 3.00 2.23 0.85
CA ALA A 106 3.94 2.73 -0.14
C ALA A 106 3.15 3.49 -1.22
N ILE A 107 3.28 4.80 -1.21
CA ILE A 107 2.39 5.70 -1.96
C ILE A 107 3.19 6.41 -3.05
N THR A 108 2.63 6.48 -4.25
CA THR A 108 3.14 7.33 -5.32
C THR A 108 2.17 8.48 -5.56
N ALA A 109 2.66 9.73 -5.48
CA ALA A 109 1.85 10.93 -5.61
C ALA A 109 2.25 11.75 -6.85
N GLY A 110 1.26 12.22 -7.61
CA GLY A 110 1.46 12.97 -8.85
C GLY A 110 2.20 14.29 -8.63
N ILE A 111 1.86 15.02 -7.58
CA ILE A 111 2.32 16.37 -7.29
C ILE A 111 3.47 16.36 -6.27
N ASP A 112 4.23 17.44 -6.21
CA ASP A 112 5.41 17.59 -5.35
C ASP A 112 5.05 17.64 -3.85
N ALA A 113 6.00 17.28 -2.99
CA ALA A 113 5.77 17.13 -1.54
C ALA A 113 5.41 18.45 -0.84
N ASP A 114 5.91 19.59 -1.31
CA ASP A 114 5.66 20.91 -0.74
C ASP A 114 4.20 21.35 -0.89
N GLU A 115 3.47 20.78 -1.85
CA GLU A 115 2.05 21.06 -2.03
C GLU A 115 1.15 20.32 -0.99
N TYR A 116 1.68 19.26 -0.37
CA TYR A 116 1.06 18.53 0.73
C TYR A 116 1.48 19.10 2.09
N THR A 117 1.31 20.40 2.27
CA THR A 117 1.62 21.12 3.50
C THR A 117 0.50 22.12 3.84
N PRO A 118 0.42 22.64 5.08
CA PRO A 118 -0.53 23.69 5.43
C PRO A 118 -0.39 24.98 4.57
N HIS A 119 0.78 25.18 3.96
CA HIS A 119 1.08 26.35 3.10
C HIS A 119 1.00 26.01 1.60
N GLY A 120 1.00 24.72 1.23
CA GLY A 120 0.83 24.26 -0.15
C GLY A 120 -0.60 24.44 -0.66
N ILE A 121 -0.86 24.05 -1.92
CA ILE A 121 -2.18 24.23 -2.54
C ILE A 121 -3.26 23.37 -1.88
N TYR A 122 -2.91 22.19 -1.36
CA TYR A 122 -3.87 21.28 -0.77
C TYR A 122 -4.23 21.61 0.69
N LYS A 123 -3.42 22.41 1.39
CA LYS A 123 -3.64 22.82 2.80
C LYS A 123 -3.60 21.67 3.81
N TYR A 124 -3.36 20.43 3.37
CA TYR A 124 -3.27 19.24 4.19
C TYR A 124 -1.95 18.53 3.92
N THR A 125 -1.38 17.94 4.95
CA THR A 125 -0.24 17.03 4.82
C THR A 125 -0.70 15.67 4.29
N LEU A 126 0.19 14.92 3.67
CA LEU A 126 -0.13 13.55 3.27
C LEU A 126 -0.47 12.66 4.49
N GLN A 127 0.14 12.93 5.66
CA GLN A 127 -0.20 12.25 6.92
C GLN A 127 -1.67 12.45 7.30
N GLU A 128 -2.19 13.67 7.19
CA GLU A 128 -3.61 13.96 7.47
C GLU A 128 -4.53 13.28 6.45
N LEU A 129 -4.15 13.29 5.18
CA LEU A 129 -4.93 12.66 4.10
C LEU A 129 -4.91 11.12 4.17
N THR A 130 -3.89 10.52 4.78
CA THR A 130 -3.79 9.06 4.99
C THR A 130 -4.36 8.59 6.33
N ALA A 131 -4.82 9.49 7.19
CA ALA A 131 -5.42 9.15 8.48
C ALA A 131 -6.55 8.10 8.40
N PRO A 132 -7.42 8.04 7.38
CA PRO A 132 -8.42 6.98 7.26
C PRO A 132 -7.82 5.56 7.19
N PHE A 133 -6.64 5.39 6.59
CA PHE A 133 -5.94 4.10 6.57
C PHE A 133 -5.43 3.73 7.96
N GLU A 134 -4.78 4.67 8.65
CA GLU A 134 -4.31 4.48 10.02
C GLU A 134 -5.47 4.10 10.95
N LEU A 135 -6.59 4.82 10.87
CA LEU A 135 -7.80 4.53 11.65
C LEU A 135 -8.35 3.13 11.35
N THR A 136 -8.37 2.72 10.09
CA THR A 136 -8.82 1.39 9.67
C THR A 136 -7.94 0.30 10.30
N PHE A 137 -6.61 0.44 10.20
CA PHE A 137 -5.69 -0.55 10.74
C PHE A 137 -5.71 -0.57 12.28
N ASN A 138 -5.80 0.57 12.93
CA ASN A 138 -5.96 0.66 14.38
C ASN A 138 -7.26 -0.01 14.86
N TYR A 139 -8.36 0.17 14.12
CA TYR A 139 -9.66 -0.45 14.45
C TYR A 139 -9.60 -1.98 14.45
N ILE A 140 -8.85 -2.58 13.53
CA ILE A 140 -8.62 -4.03 13.46
C ILE A 140 -7.43 -4.51 14.30
N ARG A 141 -6.86 -3.63 15.13
CA ARG A 141 -5.73 -3.89 16.03
C ARG A 141 -4.43 -4.25 15.32
N ALA A 142 -4.26 -3.89 14.07
CA ALA A 142 -2.99 -4.03 13.38
C ALA A 142 -1.98 -3.00 13.92
N ASP A 143 -0.71 -3.33 13.82
CA ASP A 143 0.41 -2.46 14.17
C ASP A 143 0.76 -1.57 12.96
N TYR A 144 -0.02 -0.49 12.77
CA TYR A 144 0.27 0.48 11.72
C TYR A 144 1.57 1.23 12.03
N ARG A 145 2.53 1.17 11.12
CA ARG A 145 3.86 1.73 11.33
C ARG A 145 4.02 3.13 10.77
N SER A 146 3.86 3.26 9.47
CA SER A 146 3.99 4.53 8.76
C SER A 146 3.69 4.35 7.27
N PHE A 147 3.97 5.39 6.51
CA PHE A 147 4.01 5.29 5.06
C PHE A 147 5.35 5.80 4.50
N TYR A 148 5.71 5.29 3.33
CA TYR A 148 6.68 5.88 2.43
C TYR A 148 5.94 6.50 1.25
N ALA A 149 6.29 7.72 0.85
CA ALA A 149 5.69 8.38 -0.31
C ALA A 149 6.75 8.92 -1.25
N TYR A 150 6.55 8.72 -2.55
CA TYR A 150 7.36 9.31 -3.60
C TYR A 150 6.50 10.25 -4.43
N TYR A 151 6.94 11.51 -4.54
CA TYR A 151 6.14 12.63 -5.02
C TYR A 151 6.62 13.12 -6.39
N GLY A 152 5.77 13.87 -7.10
CA GLY A 152 6.17 14.62 -8.29
C GLY A 152 6.13 13.83 -9.59
N ILE A 153 5.37 12.71 -9.66
CA ILE A 153 5.33 11.83 -10.84
C ILE A 153 4.83 12.55 -12.10
N GLU A 154 3.92 13.52 -11.96
CA GLU A 154 3.41 14.29 -13.12
C GLU A 154 4.43 15.27 -13.70
N ARG A 155 5.46 15.64 -12.94
CA ARG A 155 6.48 16.61 -13.32
C ARG A 155 7.83 16.00 -13.65
N ASN A 156 8.05 14.77 -13.24
CA ASN A 156 9.33 14.08 -13.33
C ASN A 156 9.16 12.69 -13.93
N SER A 157 10.01 12.37 -14.91
CA SER A 157 9.97 11.05 -15.56
C SER A 157 11.35 10.60 -16.05
N THR A 158 12.43 11.26 -15.60
CA THR A 158 13.78 10.86 -15.97
C THR A 158 14.16 9.54 -15.28
N GLU A 159 14.96 8.73 -15.97
CA GLU A 159 15.45 7.47 -15.43
C GLU A 159 16.19 7.68 -14.09
N GLU A 160 17.02 8.70 -13.99
CA GLU A 160 17.72 9.04 -12.75
C GLU A 160 16.74 9.33 -11.59
N TRP A 161 15.67 10.07 -11.87
CA TRP A 161 14.68 10.41 -10.85
C TRP A 161 13.89 9.15 -10.44
N ILE A 162 13.56 8.27 -11.39
CA ILE A 162 12.91 6.98 -11.10
C ILE A 162 13.80 6.13 -10.20
N GLU A 163 15.07 5.95 -10.55
CA GLU A 163 16.02 5.14 -9.76
C GLU A 163 16.26 5.69 -8.35
N LYS A 164 16.23 7.00 -8.15
CA LYS A 164 16.33 7.62 -6.81
C LYS A 164 15.20 7.19 -5.86
N SER A 165 14.05 6.77 -6.38
CA SER A 165 12.93 6.29 -5.56
C SER A 165 13.19 4.92 -4.91
N VAL A 166 14.07 4.11 -5.49
CA VAL A 166 14.23 2.69 -5.16
C VAL A 166 14.93 2.46 -3.82
N PRO A 167 16.11 3.04 -3.53
CA PRO A 167 16.78 2.76 -2.26
C PRO A 167 15.96 3.11 -1.02
N PRO A 168 15.31 4.29 -0.92
CA PRO A 168 14.49 4.61 0.24
C PRO A 168 13.21 3.74 0.32
N TYR A 169 12.65 3.32 -0.82
CA TYR A 169 11.53 2.38 -0.84
C TYR A 169 11.92 1.03 -0.22
N VAL A 170 13.03 0.42 -0.67
CA VAL A 170 13.51 -0.85 -0.11
C VAL A 170 13.86 -0.71 1.38
N ALA A 171 14.51 0.39 1.76
CA ALA A 171 14.83 0.68 3.17
C ALA A 171 13.56 0.77 4.04
N PHE A 172 12.49 1.39 3.53
CA PHE A 172 11.20 1.42 4.20
C PHE A 172 10.62 0.03 4.42
N LEU A 173 10.65 -0.83 3.40
CA LEU A 173 10.15 -2.21 3.51
C LEU A 173 10.97 -3.06 4.49
N ASP A 174 12.29 -2.90 4.50
CA ASP A 174 13.19 -3.63 5.41
C ASP A 174 13.00 -3.17 6.88
N ALA A 175 12.64 -1.89 7.10
CA ALA A 175 12.41 -1.33 8.44
C ALA A 175 11.06 -1.74 9.07
N LEU A 176 10.13 -2.27 8.30
CA LEU A 176 8.84 -2.73 8.79
C LEU A 176 9.01 -3.99 9.66
#